data_30360f78d3c30b91998f0edbabd0103f
#
_entry.id   30360f78d3c30b91998f0edbabd0103f
#
_cell.length_a   1.000
_cell.length_b   1.000
_cell.length_c   1.000
_cell.angle_alpha   90.00
_cell.angle_beta   90.00
_cell.angle_gamma   90.00
#
_symmetry.space_group_name_H-M   'P 1'
#
loop_
_entity.id
_entity.type
_entity.pdbx_description
1 polymer ?
#
loop_
_entity_poly.entity_id
_entity_poly.type
_entity_poly.pdbx_seq_one_letter_code
_entity_poly.pdbx_strand_id
1 'polypeptide(L)'
;MRKPLIGVTPLYDYNYNSWWIIPGYLDAVIAAGGAPVMLPFTDDEDVVKEHIERLDGIIFTGGPDSDPALYGEKPILKLGSTAPIRDVTESIYFKYAYAKDMPIIGICRGMQLMNILLGGSVWQDQPSQFPGITNHDQREPNYIPTHKIDIVEGSPLSAWYDGLSELEVNSFHHQVLKKVADDVEVIARSQGEEIIEAIYVPKKKFCYGFQWHPETLRKGKEEQNRIFEQLVKAASN
;
A
#
# COMPACT_ATOMS: atom_id res chain seq x y z
N MET A 1 -15.18 -23.67 5.87
CA MET A 1 -13.98 -23.32 5.06
C MET A 1 -12.95 -22.66 5.96
N ARG A 2 -11.66 -22.88 5.73
CA ARG A 2 -10.57 -22.18 6.45
C ARG A 2 -10.59 -20.69 6.09
N LYS A 3 -10.41 -19.81 7.07
CA LYS A 3 -10.21 -18.38 6.78
C LYS A 3 -8.86 -18.18 6.07
N PRO A 4 -8.77 -17.34 5.03
CA PRO A 4 -7.50 -17.00 4.43
C PRO A 4 -6.55 -16.35 5.44
N LEU A 5 -5.29 -16.77 5.44
CA LEU A 5 -4.24 -16.23 6.30
C LEU A 5 -3.54 -15.07 5.58
N ILE A 6 -3.71 -13.86 6.09
CA ILE A 6 -3.18 -12.64 5.47
C ILE A 6 -2.00 -12.12 6.28
N GLY A 7 -0.81 -12.14 5.66
CA GLY A 7 0.37 -11.51 6.23
C GLY A 7 0.25 -9.99 6.20
N VAL A 8 0.67 -9.32 7.28
CA VAL A 8 0.67 -7.85 7.37
C VAL A 8 2.04 -7.40 7.84
N THR A 9 2.72 -6.55 7.07
CA THR A 9 4.04 -6.05 7.45
C THR A 9 3.92 -5.00 8.54
N PRO A 10 4.72 -5.08 9.64
CA PRO A 10 4.64 -4.13 10.74
C PRO A 10 5.39 -2.83 10.46
N LEU A 11 5.24 -1.86 11.37
CA LEU A 11 6.11 -0.71 11.50
C LEU A 11 7.24 -1.01 12.47
N TYR A 12 8.35 -0.29 12.35
CA TYR A 12 9.50 -0.41 13.24
C TYR A 12 9.70 0.87 14.04
N ASP A 13 9.87 0.72 15.33
CA ASP A 13 10.21 1.82 16.25
C ASP A 13 11.68 1.71 16.66
N TYR A 14 12.50 2.62 16.17
CA TYR A 14 13.94 2.66 16.48
C TYR A 14 14.24 3.05 17.92
N ASN A 15 13.35 3.81 18.61
CA ASN A 15 13.58 4.23 19.99
C ASN A 15 13.41 3.06 20.96
N TYR A 16 12.43 2.20 20.67
CA TYR A 16 12.12 1.05 21.53
C TYR A 16 12.64 -0.28 20.99
N ASN A 17 13.31 -0.26 19.82
CA ASN A 17 13.74 -1.47 19.11
C ASN A 17 12.58 -2.51 19.04
N SER A 18 11.42 -2.06 18.63
CA SER A 18 10.19 -2.84 18.66
C SER A 18 9.42 -2.77 17.37
N TRP A 19 8.58 -3.77 17.17
CA TRP A 19 7.63 -3.83 16.04
C TRP A 19 6.24 -3.48 16.55
N TRP A 20 5.50 -2.74 15.76
CA TRP A 20 4.14 -2.36 16.08
C TRP A 20 3.29 -2.26 14.83
N ILE A 21 1.97 -2.20 14.97
CA ILE A 21 1.06 -2.08 13.85
C ILE A 21 -0.13 -1.19 14.24
N ILE A 22 -0.63 -0.45 13.26
CA ILE A 22 -1.90 0.26 13.41
C ILE A 22 -3.02 -0.80 13.41
N PRO A 23 -3.85 -0.90 14.46
CA PRO A 23 -4.87 -1.94 14.56
C PRO A 23 -5.83 -2.00 13.38
N GLY A 24 -6.05 -0.87 12.69
CA GLY A 24 -6.94 -0.77 11.53
C GLY A 24 -6.65 -1.78 10.42
N TYR A 25 -5.38 -2.12 10.17
CA TYR A 25 -5.00 -3.15 9.18
C TYR A 25 -5.53 -4.53 9.57
N LEU A 26 -5.31 -4.92 10.82
CA LEU A 26 -5.75 -6.23 11.33
C LEU A 26 -7.27 -6.30 11.41
N ASP A 27 -7.90 -5.24 11.95
CA ASP A 27 -9.35 -5.13 12.08
C ASP A 27 -10.05 -5.20 10.71
N ALA A 28 -9.46 -4.59 9.67
CA ALA A 28 -10.00 -4.63 8.31
C ALA A 28 -9.99 -6.04 7.72
N VAL A 29 -8.89 -6.77 7.88
CA VAL A 29 -8.79 -8.18 7.43
C VAL A 29 -9.79 -9.06 8.19
N ILE A 30 -9.92 -8.87 9.52
CA ILE A 30 -10.89 -9.63 10.34
C ILE A 30 -12.33 -9.36 9.88
N ALA A 31 -12.68 -8.08 9.66
CA ALA A 31 -14.01 -7.69 9.19
C ALA A 31 -14.35 -8.27 7.82
N ALA A 32 -13.34 -8.36 6.93
CA ALA A 32 -13.47 -9.00 5.61
C ALA A 32 -13.52 -10.53 5.66
N GLY A 33 -13.40 -11.14 6.85
CA GLY A 33 -13.48 -12.61 7.04
C GLY A 33 -12.15 -13.35 6.96
N GLY A 34 -11.02 -12.64 6.82
CA GLY A 34 -9.67 -13.20 6.85
C GLY A 34 -9.12 -13.42 8.26
N ALA A 35 -7.93 -14.00 8.34
CA ALA A 35 -7.14 -14.17 9.56
C ALA A 35 -5.80 -13.44 9.40
N PRO A 36 -5.62 -12.26 10.00
CA PRO A 36 -4.37 -11.50 9.85
C PRO A 36 -3.27 -12.07 10.75
N VAL A 37 -2.03 -12.01 10.27
CA VAL A 37 -0.82 -12.31 11.04
C VAL A 37 0.25 -11.24 10.79
N MET A 38 0.82 -10.68 11.85
CA MET A 38 1.94 -9.75 11.75
C MET A 38 3.21 -10.51 11.38
N LEU A 39 3.91 -10.05 10.32
CA LEU A 39 5.11 -10.71 9.82
C LEU A 39 6.35 -10.19 10.55
N PRO A 40 7.36 -11.04 10.83
CA PRO A 40 8.61 -10.59 11.43
C PRO A 40 9.46 -9.83 10.41
N PHE A 41 10.32 -8.91 10.91
CA PHE A 41 11.45 -8.40 10.14
C PHE A 41 12.56 -9.45 10.11
N THR A 42 13.04 -9.75 8.90
CA THR A 42 14.14 -10.70 8.68
C THR A 42 14.75 -10.46 7.30
N ASP A 43 16.03 -10.73 7.16
CA ASP A 43 16.75 -10.83 5.89
C ASP A 43 16.99 -12.29 5.48
N ASP A 44 16.52 -13.24 6.28
CA ASP A 44 16.58 -14.67 5.99
C ASP A 44 15.50 -15.05 4.95
N GLU A 45 15.93 -15.27 3.71
CA GLU A 45 15.04 -15.63 2.60
C GLU A 45 14.32 -16.96 2.85
N ASP A 46 14.91 -17.92 3.58
CA ASP A 46 14.27 -19.20 3.82
C ASP A 46 13.13 -19.09 4.83
N VAL A 47 13.28 -18.23 5.84
CA VAL A 47 12.17 -17.86 6.73
C VAL A 47 11.03 -17.19 5.96
N VAL A 48 11.36 -16.26 5.04
CA VAL A 48 10.35 -15.62 4.21
C VAL A 48 9.62 -16.61 3.31
N LYS A 49 10.34 -17.53 2.65
CA LYS A 49 9.73 -18.59 1.82
C LYS A 49 8.75 -19.44 2.63
N GLU A 50 9.14 -19.85 3.85
CA GLU A 50 8.28 -20.62 4.75
C GLU A 50 6.99 -19.88 5.11
N HIS A 51 7.05 -18.55 5.31
CA HIS A 51 5.87 -17.73 5.51
C HIS A 51 5.01 -17.69 4.23
N ILE A 52 5.61 -17.39 3.07
CA ILE A 52 4.91 -17.31 1.79
C ILE A 52 4.19 -18.61 1.43
N GLU A 53 4.75 -19.78 1.80
CA GLU A 53 4.07 -21.05 1.56
C GLU A 53 2.79 -21.23 2.40
N ARG A 54 2.70 -20.58 3.54
CA ARG A 54 1.56 -20.69 4.47
C ARG A 54 0.54 -19.58 4.32
N LEU A 55 0.95 -18.42 3.75
CA LEU A 55 0.08 -17.28 3.53
C LEU A 55 -0.78 -17.46 2.28
N ASP A 56 -1.99 -16.91 2.34
CA ASP A 56 -2.94 -16.84 1.24
C ASP A 56 -2.97 -15.44 0.59
N GLY A 57 -2.43 -14.42 1.28
CA GLY A 57 -2.31 -13.05 0.80
C GLY A 57 -1.41 -12.20 1.70
N ILE A 58 -1.04 -11.01 1.25
CA ILE A 58 -0.15 -10.10 2.00
C ILE A 58 -0.55 -8.64 1.83
N ILE A 59 -0.40 -7.86 2.92
CA ILE A 59 -0.55 -6.40 2.96
C ILE A 59 0.81 -5.78 3.31
N PHE A 60 1.33 -4.93 2.43
CA PHE A 60 2.44 -4.02 2.70
C PHE A 60 1.86 -2.72 3.23
N THR A 61 2.17 -2.40 4.49
CA THR A 61 1.57 -1.26 5.20
C THR A 61 2.23 0.07 4.85
N GLY A 62 1.56 1.17 5.21
CA GLY A 62 2.15 2.51 5.22
C GLY A 62 3.32 2.65 6.19
N GLY A 63 3.93 3.83 6.25
CA GLY A 63 5.05 4.09 7.17
C GLY A 63 6.08 5.07 6.62
N PRO A 64 7.31 5.07 7.16
CA PRO A 64 8.38 5.97 6.75
C PRO A 64 8.81 5.77 5.29
N ASP A 65 9.55 6.72 4.74
CA ASP A 65 10.02 6.70 3.35
C ASP A 65 10.85 5.46 3.01
N SER A 66 10.79 5.03 1.76
CA SER A 66 11.72 4.03 1.23
C SER A 66 13.07 4.66 0.90
N ASP A 67 14.16 3.92 1.09
CA ASP A 67 15.51 4.41 0.75
C ASP A 67 15.59 4.73 -0.75
N PRO A 68 15.98 5.96 -1.14
CA PRO A 68 16.16 6.35 -2.54
C PRO A 68 17.14 5.46 -3.33
N ALA A 69 18.06 4.78 -2.67
CA ALA A 69 18.95 3.82 -3.30
C ALA A 69 18.20 2.67 -4.00
N LEU A 70 16.98 2.31 -3.53
CA LEU A 70 16.15 1.27 -4.13
C LEU A 70 15.69 1.61 -5.57
N TYR A 71 15.61 2.90 -5.91
CA TYR A 71 15.25 3.38 -7.25
C TYR A 71 16.36 4.22 -7.92
N GLY A 72 17.60 4.06 -7.45
CA GLY A 72 18.80 4.64 -8.08
C GLY A 72 18.95 6.15 -7.89
N GLU A 73 18.28 6.75 -6.93
CA GLU A 73 18.39 8.18 -6.62
C GLU A 73 19.23 8.44 -5.35
N LYS A 74 19.67 9.68 -5.19
CA LYS A 74 20.30 10.15 -3.95
C LYS A 74 19.24 10.80 -3.06
N PRO A 75 19.39 10.72 -1.72
CA PRO A 75 18.47 11.39 -0.80
C PRO A 75 18.53 12.92 -0.98
N ILE A 76 17.37 13.57 -1.02
CA ILE A 76 17.25 15.03 -0.99
C ILE A 76 17.14 15.52 0.45
N LEU A 77 17.30 16.85 0.66
CA LEU A 77 17.27 17.45 2.00
C LEU A 77 15.94 17.20 2.75
N LYS A 78 14.84 17.07 2.01
CA LYS A 78 13.49 16.90 2.58
C LYS A 78 12.99 15.44 2.58
N LEU A 79 13.87 14.47 2.31
CA LEU A 79 13.55 13.06 2.53
C LEU A 79 13.18 12.88 4.01
N GLY A 80 12.09 12.17 4.27
CA GLY A 80 11.66 11.81 5.62
C GLY A 80 12.55 10.74 6.25
N SER A 81 12.14 10.21 7.37
CA SER A 81 12.82 9.07 7.98
C SER A 81 12.68 7.82 7.12
N THR A 82 13.73 7.03 7.02
CA THR A 82 13.74 5.74 6.33
C THR A 82 13.79 4.59 7.33
N ALA A 83 13.41 3.39 6.90
CA ALA A 83 13.48 2.19 7.71
C ALA A 83 14.17 1.04 6.94
N PRO A 84 15.52 1.01 6.88
CA PRO A 84 16.26 0.03 6.08
C PRO A 84 15.89 -1.43 6.39
N ILE A 85 15.60 -1.75 7.64
CA ILE A 85 15.13 -3.09 8.02
C ILE A 85 13.81 -3.47 7.33
N ARG A 86 12.91 -2.50 7.14
CA ARG A 86 11.67 -2.70 6.39
C ARG A 86 11.94 -2.85 4.90
N ASP A 87 12.78 -1.99 4.34
CA ASP A 87 13.13 -2.01 2.92
C ASP A 87 13.69 -3.37 2.52
N VAL A 88 14.62 -3.93 3.31
CA VAL A 88 15.20 -5.26 3.07
C VAL A 88 14.12 -6.34 3.20
N THR A 89 13.45 -6.42 4.33
CA THR A 89 12.47 -7.47 4.63
C THR A 89 11.30 -7.46 3.63
N GLU A 90 10.71 -6.29 3.40
CA GLU A 90 9.54 -6.16 2.53
C GLU A 90 9.89 -6.41 1.06
N SER A 91 11.12 -6.07 0.62
CA SER A 91 11.60 -6.43 -0.72
C SER A 91 11.67 -7.95 -0.92
N ILE A 92 12.12 -8.68 0.10
CA ILE A 92 12.18 -10.15 0.05
C ILE A 92 10.76 -10.75 0.03
N TYR A 93 9.87 -10.28 0.92
CA TYR A 93 8.47 -10.72 0.92
C TYR A 93 7.79 -10.43 -0.42
N PHE A 94 7.97 -9.23 -0.97
CA PHE A 94 7.40 -8.86 -2.27
C PHE A 94 7.92 -9.77 -3.39
N LYS A 95 9.23 -9.99 -3.47
CA LYS A 95 9.86 -10.89 -4.45
C LYS A 95 9.16 -12.26 -4.50
N TYR A 96 8.97 -12.90 -3.36
CA TYR A 96 8.40 -14.24 -3.30
C TYR A 96 6.87 -14.25 -3.43
N ALA A 97 6.16 -13.31 -2.83
CA ALA A 97 4.71 -13.17 -2.98
C ALA A 97 4.33 -12.88 -4.44
N TYR A 98 5.07 -11.97 -5.08
CA TYR A 98 4.86 -11.62 -6.49
C TYR A 98 5.16 -12.81 -7.43
N ALA A 99 6.24 -13.54 -7.19
CA ALA A 99 6.59 -14.73 -7.98
C ALA A 99 5.53 -15.84 -7.86
N LYS A 100 4.94 -16.01 -6.66
CA LYS A 100 3.88 -17.00 -6.37
C LYS A 100 2.50 -16.57 -6.92
N ASP A 101 2.37 -15.37 -7.47
CA ASP A 101 1.09 -14.76 -7.85
C ASP A 101 0.09 -14.69 -6.68
N MET A 102 0.62 -14.45 -5.48
CA MET A 102 -0.15 -14.28 -4.26
C MET A 102 -0.95 -12.98 -4.32
N PRO A 103 -2.17 -12.91 -3.78
CA PRO A 103 -2.89 -11.66 -3.58
C PRO A 103 -2.11 -10.66 -2.73
N ILE A 104 -1.85 -9.46 -3.28
CA ILE A 104 -1.04 -8.40 -2.68
C ILE A 104 -1.82 -7.09 -2.63
N ILE A 105 -1.77 -6.40 -1.49
CA ILE A 105 -2.14 -4.98 -1.36
C ILE A 105 -0.95 -4.20 -0.79
N GLY A 106 -0.64 -3.05 -1.40
CA GLY A 106 0.22 -2.02 -0.84
C GLY A 106 -0.57 -0.78 -0.45
N ILE A 107 -0.37 -0.26 0.77
CA ILE A 107 -1.05 0.94 1.26
C ILE A 107 -0.02 2.01 1.56
N CYS A 108 -0.22 3.22 1.01
CA CYS A 108 0.65 4.39 1.14
C CYS A 108 2.10 4.04 0.75
N ARG A 109 3.04 3.99 1.70
CA ARG A 109 4.40 3.51 1.44
C ARG A 109 4.43 2.12 0.79
N GLY A 110 3.51 1.22 1.16
CA GLY A 110 3.43 -0.11 0.55
C GLY A 110 3.17 -0.06 -0.96
N MET A 111 2.29 0.84 -1.44
CA MET A 111 2.09 1.07 -2.87
C MET A 111 3.36 1.61 -3.52
N GLN A 112 4.02 2.57 -2.88
CA GLN A 112 5.25 3.18 -3.39
C GLN A 112 6.37 2.15 -3.52
N LEU A 113 6.57 1.33 -2.49
CA LEU A 113 7.54 0.23 -2.50
C LEU A 113 7.26 -0.77 -3.61
N MET A 114 6.01 -1.19 -3.79
CA MET A 114 5.63 -2.10 -4.89
C MET A 114 6.01 -1.51 -6.25
N ASN A 115 5.68 -0.24 -6.50
CA ASN A 115 6.06 0.45 -7.74
C ASN A 115 7.58 0.50 -7.92
N ILE A 116 8.34 0.82 -6.87
CA ILE A 116 9.80 0.86 -6.87
C ILE A 116 10.38 -0.51 -7.24
N LEU A 117 9.93 -1.57 -6.59
CA LEU A 117 10.43 -2.93 -6.81
C LEU A 117 10.08 -3.48 -8.20
N LEU A 118 9.09 -2.90 -8.87
CA LEU A 118 8.73 -3.17 -10.26
C LEU A 118 9.44 -2.28 -11.28
N GLY A 119 10.32 -1.36 -10.83
CA GLY A 119 11.15 -0.50 -11.70
C GLY A 119 10.65 0.92 -11.87
N GLY A 120 9.70 1.34 -11.04
CA GLY A 120 9.24 2.71 -10.92
C GLY A 120 10.08 3.56 -9.95
N SER A 121 9.60 4.77 -9.64
CA SER A 121 10.24 5.68 -8.68
C SER A 121 9.20 6.58 -8.01
N VAL A 122 9.63 7.35 -7.01
CA VAL A 122 8.80 8.31 -6.28
C VAL A 122 9.40 9.71 -6.30
N TRP A 123 8.57 10.74 -6.17
CA TRP A 123 8.99 12.05 -5.72
C TRP A 123 9.24 11.97 -4.22
N GLN A 124 10.45 12.28 -3.77
CA GLN A 124 10.87 12.13 -2.37
C GLN A 124 10.21 13.15 -1.42
N ASP A 125 9.80 14.29 -1.95
CA ASP A 125 9.04 15.32 -1.24
C ASP A 125 8.17 16.06 -2.25
N GLN A 126 6.92 15.67 -2.34
CA GLN A 126 5.95 16.22 -3.27
C GLN A 126 5.86 17.75 -3.19
N PRO A 127 5.76 18.39 -2.00
CA PRO A 127 5.62 19.85 -1.92
C PRO A 127 6.79 20.63 -2.52
N SER A 128 8.00 20.09 -2.50
CA SER A 128 9.17 20.76 -3.05
C SER A 128 9.55 20.38 -4.47
N GLN A 129 9.11 19.19 -4.93
CA GLN A 129 9.51 18.62 -6.22
C GLN A 129 8.39 18.63 -7.26
N PHE A 130 7.14 18.73 -6.84
CA PHE A 130 5.96 18.70 -7.71
C PHE A 130 5.08 19.92 -7.41
N PRO A 131 5.31 21.08 -8.07
CA PRO A 131 4.63 22.33 -7.76
C PRO A 131 3.15 22.31 -8.19
N GLY A 132 2.32 23.08 -7.48
CA GLY A 132 0.93 23.34 -7.85
C GLY A 132 -0.09 22.36 -7.28
N ILE A 133 0.29 21.58 -6.27
CA ILE A 133 -0.58 20.63 -5.58
C ILE A 133 -0.95 21.09 -4.17
N THR A 134 -2.05 20.54 -3.67
CA THR A 134 -2.49 20.76 -2.29
C THR A 134 -1.67 19.94 -1.29
N ASN A 135 -1.91 20.16 0.00
CA ASN A 135 -1.24 19.41 1.04
C ASN A 135 -1.86 18.01 1.17
N HIS A 136 -1.07 16.98 0.91
CA HIS A 136 -1.44 15.57 1.08
C HIS A 136 -0.98 14.97 2.42
N ASP A 137 -0.42 15.78 3.31
CA ASP A 137 -0.12 15.42 4.70
C ASP A 137 -1.11 16.15 5.62
N GLN A 138 -2.32 15.59 5.74
CA GLN A 138 -3.43 16.20 6.47
C GLN A 138 -3.16 16.28 7.96
N ARG A 139 -3.75 17.31 8.60
CA ARG A 139 -3.73 17.50 10.07
C ARG A 139 -5.00 16.99 10.76
N GLU A 140 -6.04 16.75 9.99
CA GLU A 140 -7.31 16.20 10.46
C GLU A 140 -7.12 14.77 10.96
N PRO A 141 -8.04 14.28 11.84
CA PRO A 141 -8.02 12.89 12.26
C PRO A 141 -8.06 11.92 11.08
N ASN A 142 -7.35 10.83 11.17
CA ASN A 142 -7.12 9.88 10.07
C ASN A 142 -8.39 9.18 9.52
N TYR A 143 -9.50 9.30 10.21
CA TYR A 143 -10.81 8.79 9.77
C TYR A 143 -11.65 9.85 9.01
N ILE A 144 -11.11 11.05 8.77
CA ILE A 144 -11.78 12.13 8.02
C ILE A 144 -11.17 12.18 6.62
N PRO A 145 -11.97 12.05 5.54
CA PRO A 145 -11.48 12.28 4.18
C PRO A 145 -11.18 13.77 3.96
N THR A 146 -10.16 14.06 3.16
CA THR A 146 -9.72 15.45 2.89
C THR A 146 -9.72 15.82 1.42
N HIS A 147 -9.77 14.85 0.51
CA HIS A 147 -9.87 15.11 -0.92
C HIS A 147 -10.65 14.02 -1.65
N LYS A 148 -10.95 14.28 -2.91
CA LYS A 148 -11.56 13.30 -3.80
C LYS A 148 -10.55 12.75 -4.78
N ILE A 149 -10.77 11.52 -5.19
CA ILE A 149 -10.05 10.87 -6.27
C ILE A 149 -11.01 10.55 -7.41
N ASP A 150 -10.51 10.67 -8.64
CA ASP A 150 -11.19 10.20 -9.85
C ASP A 150 -10.77 8.76 -10.13
N ILE A 151 -11.75 7.87 -10.22
CA ILE A 151 -11.56 6.45 -10.53
C ILE A 151 -11.61 6.28 -12.05
N VAL A 152 -10.63 5.59 -12.62
CA VAL A 152 -10.59 5.29 -14.06
C VAL A 152 -11.76 4.39 -14.42
N GLU A 153 -12.58 4.86 -15.38
CA GLU A 153 -13.74 4.12 -15.90
C GLU A 153 -13.32 2.75 -16.46
N GLY A 154 -14.10 1.72 -16.14
CA GLY A 154 -13.82 0.35 -16.58
C GLY A 154 -12.66 -0.33 -15.86
N SER A 155 -11.96 0.36 -14.94
CA SER A 155 -10.92 -0.25 -14.11
C SER A 155 -11.51 -1.28 -13.14
N PRO A 156 -10.69 -2.22 -12.64
CA PRO A 156 -11.12 -3.13 -11.57
C PRO A 156 -11.63 -2.37 -10.32
N LEU A 157 -11.02 -1.22 -9.99
CA LEU A 157 -11.45 -0.40 -8.87
C LEU A 157 -12.86 0.15 -9.07
N SER A 158 -13.18 0.64 -10.27
CA SER A 158 -14.54 1.09 -10.62
C SER A 158 -15.56 -0.03 -10.43
N ALA A 159 -15.23 -1.26 -10.82
CA ALA A 159 -16.10 -2.42 -10.62
C ALA A 159 -16.33 -2.75 -9.13
N TRP A 160 -15.35 -2.54 -8.25
CA TRP A 160 -15.52 -2.75 -6.81
C TRP A 160 -16.45 -1.73 -6.16
N TYR A 161 -16.57 -0.55 -6.74
CA TYR A 161 -17.40 0.55 -6.25
C TYR A 161 -18.68 0.75 -7.09
N ASP A 162 -19.19 -0.32 -7.74
CA ASP A 162 -20.45 -0.32 -8.49
C ASP A 162 -20.51 0.75 -9.60
N GLY A 163 -19.36 1.06 -10.21
CA GLY A 163 -19.24 2.04 -11.28
C GLY A 163 -19.13 3.50 -10.81
N LEU A 164 -18.89 3.75 -9.53
CA LEU A 164 -18.60 5.11 -9.06
C LEU A 164 -17.37 5.67 -9.79
N SER A 165 -17.46 6.94 -10.19
CA SER A 165 -16.38 7.68 -10.85
C SER A 165 -15.47 8.43 -9.87
N GLU A 166 -15.90 8.64 -8.63
CA GLU A 166 -15.15 9.36 -7.60
C GLU A 166 -15.31 8.74 -6.22
N LEU A 167 -14.32 8.95 -5.35
CA LEU A 167 -14.32 8.51 -3.97
C LEU A 167 -13.66 9.56 -3.08
N GLU A 168 -14.15 9.75 -1.86
CA GLU A 168 -13.51 10.60 -0.85
C GLU A 168 -12.48 9.79 -0.05
N VAL A 169 -11.25 10.32 0.07
CA VAL A 169 -10.13 9.64 0.73
C VAL A 169 -9.39 10.56 1.69
N ASN A 170 -8.67 9.98 2.65
CA ASN A 170 -7.74 10.66 3.53
C ASN A 170 -6.33 10.71 2.90
N SER A 171 -5.43 11.51 3.49
CA SER A 171 -4.10 11.70 2.92
C SER A 171 -3.06 11.96 4.02
N PHE A 172 -2.07 11.07 4.11
CA PHE A 172 -0.96 11.15 5.09
C PHE A 172 0.35 10.81 4.41
N HIS A 173 0.72 11.56 3.38
CA HIS A 173 1.94 11.31 2.63
C HIS A 173 2.52 12.61 2.06
N HIS A 174 3.83 12.70 2.02
CA HIS A 174 4.57 13.72 1.31
C HIS A 174 5.32 13.16 0.10
N GLN A 175 5.33 11.83 -0.08
CA GLN A 175 5.84 11.15 -1.26
C GLN A 175 4.71 10.69 -2.15
N VAL A 176 4.93 10.72 -3.47
CA VAL A 176 4.00 10.25 -4.50
C VAL A 176 4.76 9.57 -5.63
N LEU A 177 4.09 8.73 -6.42
CA LEU A 177 4.72 8.08 -7.56
C LEU A 177 5.19 9.12 -8.59
N LYS A 178 6.44 8.97 -9.06
CA LYS A 178 7.10 9.80 -10.10
C LYS A 178 7.07 9.08 -11.44
N LYS A 179 7.68 7.89 -11.49
CA LYS A 179 7.62 6.98 -12.63
C LYS A 179 6.80 5.76 -12.22
N VAL A 180 5.75 5.46 -12.96
CA VAL A 180 5.03 4.19 -12.84
C VAL A 180 5.83 3.11 -13.56
N ALA A 181 5.97 1.94 -12.96
CA ALA A 181 6.63 0.80 -13.59
C ALA A 181 5.88 0.31 -14.83
N ASP A 182 6.59 -0.24 -15.81
CA ASP A 182 6.02 -0.55 -17.15
C ASP A 182 4.87 -1.57 -17.12
N ASP A 183 4.86 -2.48 -16.14
CA ASP A 183 3.81 -3.50 -15.97
C ASP A 183 2.67 -3.06 -15.03
N VAL A 184 2.63 -1.79 -14.64
CA VAL A 184 1.68 -1.22 -13.67
C VAL A 184 0.74 -0.24 -14.37
N GLU A 185 -0.55 -0.35 -14.08
CA GLU A 185 -1.56 0.58 -14.57
C GLU A 185 -2.13 1.45 -13.45
N VAL A 186 -2.37 2.72 -13.77
CA VAL A 186 -3.01 3.69 -12.87
C VAL A 186 -4.52 3.54 -12.96
N ILE A 187 -5.19 3.41 -11.81
CA ILE A 187 -6.63 3.21 -11.72
C ILE A 187 -7.38 4.27 -10.91
N ALA A 188 -6.65 5.19 -10.26
CA ALA A 188 -7.23 6.42 -9.68
C ALA A 188 -6.19 7.52 -9.58
N ARG A 189 -6.68 8.78 -9.64
CA ARG A 189 -5.88 10.00 -9.44
C ARG A 189 -6.59 10.96 -8.51
N SER A 190 -5.84 11.81 -7.83
CA SER A 190 -6.37 12.95 -7.07
C SER A 190 -7.12 13.92 -8.01
N GLN A 191 -8.31 14.33 -7.61
CA GLN A 191 -9.16 15.18 -8.44
C GLN A 191 -8.57 16.57 -8.61
N GLY A 192 -8.41 17.00 -9.88
CA GLY A 192 -7.80 18.28 -10.21
C GLY A 192 -6.28 18.34 -10.07
N GLU A 193 -5.65 17.24 -9.69
CA GLU A 193 -4.20 17.09 -9.58
C GLU A 193 -3.76 15.78 -10.27
N GLU A 194 -2.53 15.72 -10.72
CA GLU A 194 -2.02 14.52 -11.44
C GLU A 194 -1.41 13.46 -10.49
N ILE A 195 -1.74 13.53 -9.19
CA ILE A 195 -1.23 12.57 -8.20
C ILE A 195 -1.89 11.22 -8.40
N ILE A 196 -1.07 10.17 -8.44
CA ILE A 196 -1.53 8.80 -8.58
C ILE A 196 -1.95 8.28 -7.21
N GLU A 197 -3.21 7.88 -7.11
CA GLU A 197 -3.82 7.45 -5.86
C GLU A 197 -4.06 5.92 -5.81
N ALA A 198 -4.21 5.27 -6.96
CA ALA A 198 -4.27 3.82 -6.99
C ALA A 198 -3.66 3.24 -8.26
N ILE A 199 -3.05 2.08 -8.09
CA ILE A 199 -2.40 1.29 -9.15
C ILE A 199 -2.79 -0.19 -9.05
N TYR A 200 -2.64 -0.91 -10.17
CA TYR A 200 -2.71 -2.36 -10.15
C TYR A 200 -1.77 -2.99 -11.19
N VAL A 201 -1.50 -4.28 -11.07
CA VAL A 201 -0.68 -5.05 -12.00
C VAL A 201 -1.58 -6.01 -12.79
N PRO A 202 -1.93 -5.70 -14.06
CA PRO A 202 -2.89 -6.49 -14.85
C PRO A 202 -2.51 -7.96 -15.03
N LYS A 203 -1.21 -8.24 -15.07
CA LYS A 203 -0.68 -9.60 -15.28
C LYS A 203 -0.77 -10.49 -14.04
N LYS A 204 -1.20 -9.95 -12.89
CA LYS A 204 -1.31 -10.65 -11.62
C LYS A 204 -2.77 -10.91 -11.25
N LYS A 205 -3.01 -12.05 -10.61
CA LYS A 205 -4.33 -12.44 -10.11
C LYS A 205 -4.95 -11.33 -9.24
N PHE A 206 -4.15 -10.74 -8.33
CA PHE A 206 -4.56 -9.67 -7.45
C PHE A 206 -3.34 -8.93 -6.89
N CYS A 207 -3.00 -7.77 -7.44
CA CYS A 207 -1.86 -6.97 -6.99
C CYS A 207 -2.21 -5.48 -7.15
N TYR A 208 -2.57 -4.82 -6.03
CA TYR A 208 -3.10 -3.46 -6.00
C TYR A 208 -2.35 -2.58 -5.02
N GLY A 209 -2.25 -1.30 -5.33
CA GLY A 209 -1.67 -0.29 -4.46
C GLY A 209 -2.62 0.90 -4.29
N PHE A 210 -2.68 1.45 -3.07
CA PHE A 210 -3.51 2.60 -2.70
C PHE A 210 -2.66 3.61 -1.94
N GLN A 211 -2.70 4.88 -2.35
CA GLN A 211 -1.90 5.92 -1.70
C GLN A 211 -2.53 6.39 -0.39
N TRP A 212 -3.87 6.37 -0.30
CA TRP A 212 -4.59 6.72 0.93
C TRP A 212 -4.61 5.57 1.94
N HIS A 213 -5.26 5.79 3.09
CA HIS A 213 -5.33 4.86 4.21
C HIS A 213 -6.76 4.31 4.45
N PRO A 214 -7.22 3.34 3.64
CA PRO A 214 -8.56 2.75 3.79
C PRO A 214 -8.76 2.09 5.15
N GLU A 215 -7.71 1.55 5.78
CA GLU A 215 -7.76 0.89 7.09
C GLU A 215 -8.18 1.84 8.21
N THR A 216 -7.99 3.15 8.04
CA THR A 216 -8.40 4.15 9.05
C THR A 216 -9.75 4.77 8.72
N LEU A 217 -10.12 4.92 7.44
CA LEU A 217 -11.39 5.49 6.99
C LEU A 217 -12.59 4.58 7.25
N ARG A 218 -12.42 3.28 7.23
CA ARG A 218 -13.50 2.28 7.26
C ARG A 218 -14.50 2.41 8.42
N LYS A 219 -14.16 3.10 9.51
CA LYS A 219 -15.06 3.32 10.65
C LYS A 219 -16.15 4.36 10.41
N GLY A 220 -16.06 5.15 9.35
CA GLY A 220 -17.05 6.18 8.98
C GLY A 220 -17.42 6.14 7.50
N LYS A 221 -16.72 5.32 6.74
CA LYS A 221 -16.86 5.13 5.29
C LYS A 221 -16.80 3.63 5.00
N GLU A 222 -17.93 2.94 5.16
CA GLU A 222 -18.02 1.47 5.05
C GLU A 222 -17.57 0.95 3.68
N GLU A 223 -17.72 1.76 2.64
CA GLU A 223 -17.25 1.46 1.29
C GLU A 223 -15.75 1.17 1.24
N GLN A 224 -14.96 1.67 2.17
CA GLN A 224 -13.52 1.40 2.25
C GLN A 224 -13.20 -0.06 2.64
N ASN A 225 -14.15 -0.78 3.23
CA ASN A 225 -14.00 -2.21 3.51
C ASN A 225 -13.85 -3.04 2.23
N ARG A 226 -14.41 -2.59 1.11
CA ARG A 226 -14.40 -3.31 -0.18
C ARG A 226 -13.00 -3.71 -0.62
N ILE A 227 -11.98 -2.87 -0.37
CA ILE A 227 -10.58 -3.17 -0.70
C ILE A 227 -10.12 -4.46 0.01
N PHE A 228 -10.41 -4.57 1.31
CA PHE A 228 -10.01 -5.74 2.11
C PHE A 228 -10.88 -6.96 1.82
N GLU A 229 -12.16 -6.76 1.51
CA GLU A 229 -13.07 -7.83 1.07
C GLU A 229 -12.60 -8.45 -0.24
N GLN A 230 -12.15 -7.64 -1.20
CA GLN A 230 -11.60 -8.14 -2.46
C GLN A 230 -10.28 -8.89 -2.26
N LEU A 231 -9.39 -8.41 -1.38
CA LEU A 231 -8.18 -9.14 -1.01
C LEU A 231 -8.51 -10.51 -0.42
N VAL A 232 -9.39 -10.57 0.59
CA VAL A 232 -9.78 -11.82 1.26
C VAL A 232 -10.49 -12.77 0.30
N LYS A 233 -11.34 -12.24 -0.59
CA LYS A 233 -11.97 -13.02 -1.65
C LYS A 233 -10.94 -13.63 -2.61
N ALA A 234 -9.96 -12.83 -3.06
CA ALA A 234 -8.89 -13.32 -3.94
C ALA A 234 -8.00 -14.37 -3.26
N ALA A 235 -7.77 -14.22 -1.95
CA ALA A 235 -6.99 -15.15 -1.14
C ALA A 235 -7.76 -16.43 -0.77
N SER A 236 -9.08 -16.48 -0.99
CA SER A 236 -9.92 -17.65 -0.69
C SER A 236 -9.99 -18.67 -1.84
N ASN A 237 -9.51 -18.30 -3.03
CA ASN A 237 -9.52 -19.07 -4.27
C ASN A 237 -8.09 -19.60 -4.53
#